data_6e0ccee409979ac90a39496a54591ea7
#
_entry.id   6e0ccee409979ac90a39496a54591ea7
#
_cell.length_a   1.000
_cell.length_b   1.000
_cell.length_c   1.000
_cell.angle_alpha   90.00
_cell.angle_beta   90.00
_cell.angle_gamma   90.00
#
_symmetry.space_group_name_H-M   'P 1'
#
loop_
_entity.id
_entity.type
_entity.pdbx_description
1 polymer ?
#
loop_
_entity_poly.entity_id
_entity_poly.type
_entity_poly.pdbx_seq_one_letter_code
_entity_poly.pdbx_strand_id
1 'polypeptide(L)'
;MIRTVLTSLFLAFAILTAPALAVAPEEVLDDPALEARARALSAELRCMVCQNQSIDDSDAPLAKDLRVLVRERLVAGDSDGQVIDYLVSRYGEFVLLKPRFAWHTLVLWAAGPAALLAGLIAIVLALRNRSRRGSQVATSGSANLSEEEEERLKALLEKRDVAGND
;
A
#
# COMPACT_ATOMS: atom_id res chain seq x y z
N MET A 1 23.03 37.35 4.32
CA MET A 1 22.74 37.10 2.90
C MET A 1 22.14 35.70 2.67
N ILE A 2 22.72 34.59 3.13
CA ILE A 2 22.18 33.23 2.92
C ILE A 2 20.78 33.05 3.53
N ARG A 3 20.53 33.54 4.74
CA ARG A 3 19.21 33.46 5.41
C ARG A 3 18.12 34.23 4.64
N THR A 4 18.42 35.38 4.08
CA THR A 4 17.46 36.17 3.27
C THR A 4 17.16 35.50 1.93
N VAL A 5 18.15 34.86 1.30
CA VAL A 5 17.95 34.09 0.06
C VAL A 5 17.11 32.82 0.32
N LEU A 6 17.37 32.11 1.41
CA LEU A 6 16.58 30.96 1.81
C LEU A 6 15.11 31.30 2.14
N THR A 7 14.88 32.41 2.84
CA THR A 7 13.51 32.87 3.15
C THR A 7 12.76 33.35 1.90
N SER A 8 13.42 34.02 0.97
CA SER A 8 12.79 34.42 -0.30
C SER A 8 12.51 33.22 -1.20
N LEU A 9 13.39 32.21 -1.23
CA LEU A 9 13.18 30.98 -1.97
C LEU A 9 12.01 30.16 -1.40
N PHE A 10 11.92 30.09 -0.06
CA PHE A 10 10.82 29.41 0.62
C PHE A 10 9.47 30.12 0.39
N LEU A 11 9.47 31.46 0.43
CA LEU A 11 8.28 32.24 0.15
C LEU A 11 7.83 32.12 -1.32
N ALA A 12 8.77 32.12 -2.27
CA ALA A 12 8.49 31.89 -3.68
C ALA A 12 7.93 30.49 -3.94
N PHE A 13 8.45 29.46 -3.26
CA PHE A 13 7.96 28.09 -3.34
C PHE A 13 6.54 27.94 -2.77
N ALA A 14 6.23 28.63 -1.66
CA ALA A 14 4.90 28.62 -1.05
C ALA A 14 3.81 29.25 -1.94
N ILE A 15 4.18 30.23 -2.79
CA ILE A 15 3.25 30.89 -3.72
C ILE A 15 2.94 29.99 -4.94
N LEU A 16 3.84 29.08 -5.31
CA LEU A 16 3.64 28.17 -6.44
C LEU A 16 2.71 26.98 -6.14
N THR A 17 2.32 26.74 -4.89
CA THR A 17 1.43 25.65 -4.48
C THR A 17 -0.05 26.04 -4.47
N ALA A 18 -0.51 26.86 -5.43
CA ALA A 18 -1.93 27.11 -5.58
C ALA A 18 -2.65 25.81 -6.02
N PRO A 19 -3.75 25.41 -5.35
CA PRO A 19 -4.51 24.25 -5.81
C PRO A 19 -5.09 24.55 -7.19
N ALA A 20 -4.76 23.72 -8.17
CA ALA A 20 -5.40 23.76 -9.48
C ALA A 20 -6.84 23.24 -9.32
N LEU A 21 -7.85 24.12 -9.43
CA LEU A 21 -9.24 23.72 -9.43
C LEU A 21 -9.61 23.21 -10.82
N ALA A 22 -9.80 21.92 -10.96
CA ALA A 22 -10.25 21.29 -12.21
C ALA A 22 -11.74 21.49 -12.48
N VAL A 23 -12.53 21.85 -11.46
CA VAL A 23 -13.98 22.07 -11.55
C VAL A 23 -14.23 23.53 -11.92
N ALA A 24 -14.96 23.72 -13.04
CA ALA A 24 -15.32 25.05 -13.51
C ALA A 24 -16.46 25.63 -12.66
N PRO A 25 -16.48 26.97 -12.41
CA PRO A 25 -17.50 27.61 -11.58
C PRO A 25 -18.93 27.35 -12.06
N GLU A 26 -19.14 27.20 -13.35
CA GLU A 26 -20.45 26.93 -13.96
C GLU A 26 -20.99 25.51 -13.72
N GLU A 27 -20.14 24.59 -13.23
CA GLU A 27 -20.56 23.23 -12.87
C GLU A 27 -21.10 23.15 -11.44
N VAL A 28 -20.76 24.12 -10.59
CA VAL A 28 -21.05 24.08 -9.15
C VAL A 28 -22.55 24.26 -8.89
N LEU A 29 -23.12 23.40 -8.05
CA LEU A 29 -24.52 23.52 -7.64
C LEU A 29 -24.73 24.63 -6.62
N ASP A 30 -25.88 25.29 -6.67
CA ASP A 30 -26.26 26.34 -5.70
C ASP A 30 -26.44 25.79 -4.28
N ASP A 31 -26.83 24.53 -4.13
CA ASP A 31 -26.96 23.87 -2.82
C ASP A 31 -25.57 23.34 -2.38
N PRO A 32 -24.96 23.91 -1.32
CA PRO A 32 -23.64 23.48 -0.85
C PRO A 32 -23.61 22.03 -0.37
N ALA A 33 -24.74 21.49 0.14
CA ALA A 33 -24.79 20.11 0.62
C ALA A 33 -24.80 19.12 -0.56
N LEU A 34 -25.54 19.41 -1.63
CA LEU A 34 -25.50 18.62 -2.85
C LEU A 34 -24.14 18.73 -3.56
N GLU A 35 -23.56 19.91 -3.60
CA GLU A 35 -22.23 20.09 -4.20
C GLU A 35 -21.14 19.32 -3.44
N ALA A 36 -21.16 19.33 -2.10
CA ALA A 36 -20.24 18.53 -1.31
C ALA A 36 -20.36 17.02 -1.60
N ARG A 37 -21.58 16.52 -1.78
CA ARG A 37 -21.84 15.13 -2.20
C ARG A 37 -21.33 14.87 -3.62
N ALA A 38 -21.59 15.78 -4.55
CA ALA A 38 -21.14 15.67 -5.94
C ALA A 38 -19.61 15.58 -6.01
N ARG A 39 -18.90 16.42 -5.24
CA ARG A 39 -17.44 16.40 -5.14
C ARG A 39 -16.92 15.09 -4.54
N ALA A 40 -17.53 14.63 -3.46
CA ALA A 40 -17.16 13.36 -2.83
C ALA A 40 -17.29 12.18 -3.79
N LEU A 41 -18.40 12.08 -4.53
CA LEU A 41 -18.61 11.05 -5.54
C LEU A 41 -17.63 11.18 -6.71
N SER A 42 -17.40 12.40 -7.19
CA SER A 42 -16.45 12.66 -8.29
C SER A 42 -15.01 12.27 -7.96
N ALA A 43 -14.62 12.38 -6.69
CA ALA A 43 -13.31 11.93 -6.21
C ALA A 43 -13.14 10.40 -6.20
N GLU A 44 -14.25 9.63 -6.21
CA GLU A 44 -14.24 8.17 -6.27
C GLU A 44 -14.34 7.62 -7.69
N LEU A 45 -14.65 8.48 -8.67
CA LEU A 45 -14.83 8.12 -10.07
C LEU A 45 -13.58 8.41 -10.88
N ARG A 46 -13.24 7.48 -11.77
CA ARG A 46 -12.05 7.54 -12.63
C ARG A 46 -12.33 8.30 -13.92
N CYS A 47 -11.45 9.21 -14.27
CA CYS A 47 -11.38 9.74 -15.62
C CYS A 47 -10.80 8.68 -16.57
N MET A 48 -11.61 8.17 -17.48
CA MET A 48 -11.22 7.05 -18.35
C MET A 48 -10.22 7.42 -19.45
N VAL A 49 -9.99 8.70 -19.70
CA VAL A 49 -9.03 9.22 -20.71
C VAL A 49 -7.79 9.84 -20.05
N CYS A 50 -7.71 9.81 -18.71
CA CYS A 50 -6.63 10.39 -17.92
C CYS A 50 -5.77 9.28 -17.31
N GLN A 51 -4.57 9.62 -16.84
CA GLN A 51 -3.66 8.66 -16.20
C GLN A 51 -4.10 8.29 -14.76
N ASN A 52 -5.27 7.64 -14.65
CA ASN A 52 -5.82 7.16 -13.38
C ASN A 52 -6.22 8.26 -12.37
N GLN A 53 -6.46 9.49 -12.84
CA GLN A 53 -6.97 10.58 -12.01
C GLN A 53 -8.47 10.43 -11.75
N SER A 54 -8.96 11.07 -10.67
CA SER A 54 -10.39 11.22 -10.44
C SER A 54 -11.00 12.20 -11.44
N ILE A 55 -12.31 12.13 -11.65
CA ILE A 55 -13.00 13.15 -12.45
C ILE A 55 -13.06 14.49 -11.72
N ASP A 56 -12.85 14.52 -10.40
CA ASP A 56 -12.79 15.77 -9.63
C ASP A 56 -11.48 16.53 -9.84
N ASP A 57 -10.37 15.81 -10.12
CA ASP A 57 -9.04 16.36 -10.31
C ASP A 57 -8.66 16.57 -11.79
N SER A 58 -9.52 16.16 -12.73
CA SER A 58 -9.23 16.18 -14.15
C SER A 58 -10.01 17.30 -14.86
N ASP A 59 -9.30 18.04 -15.71
CA ASP A 59 -9.85 19.07 -16.61
C ASP A 59 -10.24 18.53 -18.00
N ALA A 60 -10.11 17.22 -18.23
CA ALA A 60 -10.50 16.59 -19.50
C ALA A 60 -12.00 16.78 -19.78
N PRO A 61 -12.40 16.98 -21.05
CA PRO A 61 -13.81 17.16 -21.41
C PRO A 61 -14.71 16.03 -20.91
N LEU A 62 -14.26 14.77 -21.02
CA LEU A 62 -15.03 13.63 -20.53
C LEU A 62 -15.19 13.64 -18.99
N ALA A 63 -14.18 14.13 -18.25
CA ALA A 63 -14.31 14.29 -16.80
C ALA A 63 -15.36 15.34 -16.44
N LYS A 64 -15.41 16.46 -17.19
CA LYS A 64 -16.45 17.47 -17.05
C LYS A 64 -17.84 16.90 -17.30
N ASP A 65 -18.03 16.15 -18.39
CA ASP A 65 -19.32 15.54 -18.72
C ASP A 65 -19.79 14.58 -17.62
N LEU A 66 -18.88 13.79 -17.07
CA LEU A 66 -19.18 12.88 -15.95
C LEU A 66 -19.52 13.64 -14.66
N ARG A 67 -18.83 14.75 -14.35
CA ARG A 67 -19.15 15.59 -13.19
C ARG A 67 -20.52 16.24 -13.30
N VAL A 68 -20.88 16.71 -14.50
CA VAL A 68 -22.23 17.26 -14.78
C VAL A 68 -23.28 16.17 -14.59
N LEU A 69 -23.05 14.98 -15.13
CA LEU A 69 -23.97 13.85 -15.00
C LEU A 69 -24.17 13.43 -13.52
N VAL A 70 -23.12 13.42 -12.69
CA VAL A 70 -23.22 13.16 -11.24
C VAL A 70 -24.16 14.18 -10.59
N ARG A 71 -23.99 15.48 -10.90
CA ARG A 71 -24.80 16.57 -10.35
C ARG A 71 -26.26 16.47 -10.80
N GLU A 72 -26.51 16.21 -12.07
CA GLU A 72 -27.87 16.01 -12.60
C GLU A 72 -28.59 14.87 -11.86
N ARG A 73 -27.92 13.76 -11.62
CA ARG A 73 -28.52 12.62 -10.90
C ARG A 73 -28.83 12.96 -9.44
N LEU A 74 -27.93 13.69 -8.77
CA LEU A 74 -28.16 14.14 -7.39
C LEU A 74 -29.33 15.14 -7.29
N VAL A 75 -29.43 16.07 -8.24
CA VAL A 75 -30.55 17.02 -8.32
C VAL A 75 -31.85 16.29 -8.60
N ALA A 76 -31.83 15.21 -9.38
CA ALA A 76 -33.01 14.36 -9.62
C ALA A 76 -33.44 13.56 -8.36
N GLY A 77 -32.67 13.62 -7.26
CA GLY A 77 -33.01 13.00 -5.99
C GLY A 77 -32.40 11.62 -5.77
N ASP A 78 -31.49 11.19 -6.62
CA ASP A 78 -30.80 9.90 -6.45
C ASP A 78 -29.94 9.90 -5.18
N SER A 79 -29.88 8.74 -4.55
CA SER A 79 -28.88 8.48 -3.50
C SER A 79 -27.50 8.26 -4.11
N ASP A 80 -26.44 8.44 -3.30
CA ASP A 80 -25.05 8.25 -3.73
C ASP A 80 -24.82 6.86 -4.38
N GLY A 81 -25.41 5.81 -3.78
CA GLY A 81 -25.37 4.45 -4.34
C GLY A 81 -26.01 4.34 -5.72
N GLN A 82 -27.18 4.98 -5.91
CA GLN A 82 -27.89 4.97 -7.19
C GLN A 82 -27.14 5.72 -8.28
N VAL A 83 -26.50 6.84 -7.94
CA VAL A 83 -25.63 7.58 -8.87
C VAL A 83 -24.47 6.70 -9.34
N ILE A 84 -23.79 6.06 -8.41
CA ILE A 84 -22.67 5.15 -8.72
C ILE A 84 -23.15 3.94 -9.54
N ASP A 85 -24.28 3.32 -9.17
CA ASP A 85 -24.86 2.19 -9.91
C ASP A 85 -25.22 2.57 -11.35
N TYR A 86 -25.77 3.75 -11.53
CA TYR A 86 -26.07 4.28 -12.86
C TYR A 86 -24.81 4.42 -13.71
N LEU A 87 -23.74 5.02 -13.16
CA LEU A 87 -22.48 5.19 -13.87
C LEU A 87 -21.81 3.84 -14.17
N VAL A 88 -21.81 2.91 -13.22
CA VAL A 88 -21.28 1.56 -13.43
C VAL A 88 -22.07 0.80 -14.50
N SER A 89 -23.40 0.93 -14.53
CA SER A 89 -24.23 0.28 -15.56
C SER A 89 -23.93 0.77 -16.97
N ARG A 90 -23.51 2.04 -17.10
CA ARG A 90 -23.26 2.68 -18.41
C ARG A 90 -21.81 2.57 -18.87
N TYR A 91 -20.85 2.66 -17.94
CA TYR A 91 -19.42 2.71 -18.24
C TYR A 91 -18.63 1.50 -17.73
N GLY A 92 -19.29 0.59 -17.01
CA GLY A 92 -18.65 -0.56 -16.39
C GLY A 92 -17.95 -0.24 -15.07
N GLU A 93 -17.49 -1.27 -14.34
CA GLU A 93 -16.84 -1.11 -13.04
C GLU A 93 -15.49 -0.38 -13.13
N PHE A 94 -14.91 -0.26 -14.30
CA PHE A 94 -13.65 0.46 -14.52
C PHE A 94 -13.78 1.97 -14.21
N VAL A 95 -15.00 2.52 -14.21
CA VAL A 95 -15.26 3.91 -13.81
C VAL A 95 -14.96 4.16 -12.33
N LEU A 96 -14.87 3.12 -11.51
CA LEU A 96 -14.55 3.22 -10.10
C LEU A 96 -13.03 3.26 -9.87
N LEU A 97 -12.55 4.21 -9.07
CA LEU A 97 -11.15 4.24 -8.63
C LEU A 97 -10.87 3.15 -7.59
N LYS A 98 -11.87 2.83 -6.78
CA LYS A 98 -11.78 1.78 -5.76
C LYS A 98 -12.71 0.64 -6.11
N PRO A 99 -12.25 -0.61 -6.20
CA PRO A 99 -13.12 -1.75 -6.45
C PRO A 99 -14.11 -1.88 -5.30
N ARG A 100 -15.38 -2.15 -5.64
CA ARG A 100 -16.43 -2.41 -4.65
C ARG A 100 -16.21 -3.75 -3.96
N PHE A 101 -16.68 -3.86 -2.72
CA PHE A 101 -16.85 -5.14 -2.05
C PHE A 101 -17.99 -5.92 -2.73
N ALA A 102 -17.64 -6.71 -3.74
CA ALA A 102 -18.56 -7.61 -4.43
C ALA A 102 -18.02 -9.03 -4.37
N TRP A 103 -18.88 -10.02 -4.59
CA TRP A 103 -18.49 -11.42 -4.54
C TRP A 103 -17.29 -11.74 -5.45
N HIS A 104 -17.27 -11.19 -6.65
CA HIS A 104 -16.18 -11.39 -7.62
C HIS A 104 -14.87 -10.69 -7.23
N THR A 105 -14.92 -9.65 -6.39
CA THR A 105 -13.71 -8.96 -5.88
C THR A 105 -13.25 -9.49 -4.53
N LEU A 106 -13.99 -10.42 -3.90
CA LEU A 106 -13.64 -11.00 -2.60
C LEU A 106 -12.24 -11.63 -2.59
N VAL A 107 -11.89 -12.32 -3.68
CA VAL A 107 -10.56 -12.95 -3.82
C VAL A 107 -9.45 -11.89 -3.74
N LEU A 108 -9.65 -10.73 -4.36
CA LEU A 108 -8.69 -9.62 -4.32
C LEU A 108 -8.47 -9.11 -2.88
N TRP A 109 -9.57 -8.95 -2.14
CA TRP A 109 -9.50 -8.47 -0.76
C TRP A 109 -8.97 -9.52 0.23
N ALA A 110 -9.23 -10.80 -0.03
CA ALA A 110 -8.77 -11.90 0.81
C ALA A 110 -7.30 -12.30 0.54
N ALA A 111 -6.79 -12.07 -0.67
CA ALA A 111 -5.45 -12.52 -1.08
C ALA A 111 -4.34 -11.90 -0.23
N GLY A 112 -4.41 -10.60 0.10
CA GLY A 112 -3.42 -9.91 0.93
C GLY A 112 -3.32 -10.50 2.34
N PRO A 113 -4.42 -10.52 3.13
CA PRO A 113 -4.43 -11.14 4.45
C PRO A 113 -4.07 -12.63 4.43
N ALA A 114 -4.52 -13.39 3.43
CA ALA A 114 -4.19 -14.82 3.30
C ALA A 114 -2.70 -15.04 3.06
N ALA A 115 -2.07 -14.27 2.19
CA ALA A 115 -0.63 -14.34 1.93
C ALA A 115 0.18 -13.97 3.18
N LEU A 116 -0.24 -12.95 3.92
CA LEU A 116 0.40 -12.53 5.18
C LEU A 116 0.31 -13.63 6.23
N LEU A 117 -0.86 -14.23 6.42
CA LEU A 117 -1.06 -15.34 7.36
C LEU A 117 -0.22 -16.57 6.96
N ALA A 118 -0.21 -16.92 5.68
CA ALA A 118 0.60 -18.04 5.18
C ALA A 118 2.10 -17.80 5.42
N GLY A 119 2.59 -16.59 5.15
CA GLY A 119 3.96 -16.18 5.42
C GLY A 119 4.32 -16.26 6.91
N LEU A 120 3.43 -15.77 7.78
CA LEU A 120 3.63 -15.82 9.23
C LEU A 120 3.70 -17.28 9.74
N ILE A 121 2.76 -18.12 9.28
CA ILE A 121 2.76 -19.57 9.60
C ILE A 121 4.06 -20.22 9.13
N ALA A 122 4.49 -19.95 7.90
CA ALA A 122 5.75 -20.50 7.37
C ALA A 122 6.96 -20.09 8.22
N ILE A 123 7.04 -18.83 8.65
CA ILE A 123 8.12 -18.35 9.52
C ILE A 123 8.08 -19.07 10.88
N VAL A 124 6.91 -19.16 11.51
CA VAL A 124 6.75 -19.86 12.80
C VAL A 124 7.18 -21.31 12.69
N LEU A 125 6.74 -22.00 11.63
CA LEU A 125 7.12 -23.41 11.41
C LEU A 125 8.62 -23.56 11.15
N ALA A 126 9.23 -22.66 10.38
CA ALA A 126 10.67 -22.66 10.12
C ALA A 126 11.48 -22.45 11.42
N LEU A 127 11.07 -21.48 12.26
CA LEU A 127 11.71 -21.23 13.56
C LEU A 127 11.58 -22.43 14.51
N ARG A 128 10.41 -23.05 14.60
CA ARG A 128 10.18 -24.25 15.40
C ARG A 128 11.02 -25.43 14.91
N ASN A 129 11.12 -25.63 13.60
CA ASN A 129 11.97 -26.69 13.01
C ASN A 129 13.47 -26.43 13.27
N ARG A 130 13.90 -25.18 13.19
CA ARG A 130 15.30 -24.80 13.48
C ARG A 130 15.66 -25.04 14.94
N SER A 131 14.73 -24.72 15.86
CA SER A 131 14.90 -24.99 17.28
C SER A 131 14.99 -26.49 17.58
N ARG A 132 14.16 -27.33 16.95
CA ARG A 132 14.20 -28.78 17.08
C ARG A 132 15.50 -29.39 16.54
N ARG A 133 15.99 -28.92 15.39
CA ARG A 133 17.28 -29.36 14.82
C ARG A 133 18.46 -28.91 15.67
N GLY A 134 18.44 -27.71 16.22
CA GLY A 134 19.47 -27.23 17.14
C GLY A 134 19.60 -28.09 18.39
N SER A 135 18.46 -28.55 18.97
CA SER A 135 18.49 -29.48 20.10
C SER A 135 19.03 -30.86 19.75
N GLN A 136 18.73 -31.36 18.53
CA GLN A 136 19.30 -32.67 18.08
C GLN A 136 20.80 -32.61 17.82
N VAL A 137 21.31 -31.51 17.27
CA VAL A 137 22.75 -31.31 17.05
C VAL A 137 23.49 -31.13 18.40
N ALA A 138 22.88 -30.43 19.38
CA ALA A 138 23.44 -30.31 20.70
C ALA A 138 23.48 -31.64 21.48
N THR A 139 22.49 -32.53 21.23
CA THR A 139 22.48 -33.88 21.84
C THR A 139 23.43 -34.84 21.13
N SER A 140 23.67 -34.65 19.82
CA SER A 140 24.65 -35.43 19.06
C SER A 140 26.09 -34.93 19.24
N GLY A 141 26.26 -33.65 19.63
CA GLY A 141 27.60 -33.08 19.95
C GLY A 141 28.16 -33.47 21.33
N SER A 142 27.38 -34.15 22.16
CA SER A 142 27.85 -34.83 23.36
C SER A 142 28.19 -36.32 23.12
N ALA A 143 28.28 -36.74 21.87
CA ALA A 143 28.89 -38.01 21.55
C ALA A 143 30.35 -37.93 22.06
N ASN A 144 30.69 -38.77 23.00
CA ASN A 144 32.05 -38.92 23.52
C ASN A 144 32.98 -38.90 22.31
N LEU A 145 34.02 -38.05 22.34
CA LEU A 145 35.08 -38.08 21.35
C LEU A 145 35.57 -39.52 21.22
N SER A 146 35.85 -39.96 20.01
CA SER A 146 36.50 -41.28 19.86
C SER A 146 37.87 -41.23 20.53
N GLU A 147 38.34 -42.35 21.02
CA GLU A 147 39.66 -42.43 21.70
C GLU A 147 40.79 -41.81 20.84
N GLU A 148 40.68 -41.97 19.52
CA GLU A 148 41.60 -41.38 18.54
C GLU A 148 41.49 -39.83 18.46
N GLU A 149 40.30 -39.28 18.59
CA GLU A 149 40.08 -37.82 18.62
C GLU A 149 40.53 -37.20 19.95
N GLU A 150 40.40 -37.93 21.05
CA GLU A 150 40.86 -37.52 22.38
C GLU A 150 42.41 -37.50 22.46
N GLU A 151 43.07 -38.51 21.86
CA GLU A 151 44.53 -38.53 21.75
C GLU A 151 45.04 -37.38 20.87
N ARG A 152 44.42 -37.13 19.73
CA ARG A 152 44.75 -35.98 18.88
C ARG A 152 44.58 -34.64 19.59
N LEU A 153 43.49 -34.48 20.36
CA LEU A 153 43.25 -33.26 21.14
C LEU A 153 44.35 -33.08 22.20
N LYS A 154 44.72 -34.14 22.96
CA LYS A 154 45.81 -34.09 23.93
C LYS A 154 47.13 -33.71 23.30
N ALA A 155 47.52 -34.32 22.16
CA ALA A 155 48.72 -34.00 21.45
C ALA A 155 48.79 -32.53 20.94
N LEU A 156 47.63 -31.98 20.53
CA LEU A 156 47.55 -30.57 20.10
C LEU A 156 47.63 -29.59 21.28
N LEU A 157 47.07 -29.93 22.43
CA LEU A 157 47.15 -29.11 23.64
C LEU A 157 48.59 -29.09 24.18
N GLU A 158 49.26 -30.23 24.25
CA GLU A 158 50.66 -30.35 24.69
C GLU A 158 51.65 -29.57 23.77
N LYS A 159 51.40 -29.63 22.45
CA LYS A 159 52.19 -28.85 21.50
C LYS A 159 51.97 -27.33 21.66
N ARG A 160 50.78 -26.90 22.06
CA ARG A 160 50.49 -25.51 22.31
C ARG A 160 51.14 -24.99 23.59
N ASP A 161 51.16 -25.79 24.65
CA ASP A 161 51.78 -25.42 25.92
C ASP A 161 53.30 -25.32 25.82
N VAL A 162 53.93 -26.13 24.96
CA VAL A 162 55.35 -26.03 24.66
C VAL A 162 55.68 -24.78 23.82
N ALA A 163 54.82 -24.40 22.88
CA ALA A 163 55.00 -23.23 22.01
C ALA A 163 54.64 -21.88 22.68
N GLY A 164 53.95 -21.90 23.81
CA GLY A 164 53.56 -20.69 24.57
C GLY A 164 54.51 -20.35 25.73
N ASN A 165 55.57 -21.09 25.92
CA ASN A 165 56.51 -20.91 27.05
C ASN A 165 57.91 -20.47 26.60
N ASP A 166 58.11 -20.10 25.34
CA ASP A 166 59.25 -19.41 24.75
C ASP A 166 58.91 -17.94 24.45
#